data_2861909303d3227d8241900327188648
#
_entry.id   2861909303d3227d8241900327188648
#
_cell.length_a   1.000
_cell.length_b   1.000
_cell.length_c   1.000
_cell.angle_alpha   90.00
_cell.angle_beta   90.00
_cell.angle_gamma   90.00
#
_symmetry.space_group_name_H-M   'P 1'
#
loop_
_entity.id
_entity.type
_entity.pdbx_description
1 polymer ?
#
loop_
_entity_poly.entity_id
_entity_poly.type
_entity_poly.pdbx_seq_one_letter_code
_entity_poly.pdbx_strand_id
1 'polypeptide(L)'
;GLIDAHAHIESPAAALRALKSGVTTARVLGDTYRQALGTRDLIRAGHVPGPELLVSPGHIRPKPGLAFFMVYPQFGDAIDGELRGAERIAEATRALIAEDADVIKVGASERAGLVSTDPRKPELTEDEMRAAVTEAAKKGLYVAAHAHGREGAANAVRAGVRSIEHGTWVDDETLAEMKRRGTFFVPTLAVMSPRGDPQGNAA
;
A
#
# COMPACT_ATOMS: atom_id res chain seq x y z
N GLY A 1 -8.20 19.05 -11.13
CA GLY A 1 -7.47 17.99 -11.81
C GLY A 1 -7.95 16.60 -11.42
N LEU A 2 -7.35 15.58 -12.00
CA LEU A 2 -7.65 14.19 -11.65
C LEU A 2 -6.93 13.81 -10.36
N ILE A 3 -7.55 12.88 -9.62
CA ILE A 3 -6.97 12.25 -8.42
C ILE A 3 -6.68 10.80 -8.75
N ASP A 4 -5.41 10.37 -8.65
CA ASP A 4 -5.02 8.97 -8.76
C ASP A 4 -4.92 8.36 -7.36
N ALA A 5 -5.84 7.46 -7.05
CA ALA A 5 -5.94 6.86 -5.72
C ALA A 5 -4.92 5.74 -5.47
N HIS A 6 -4.20 5.26 -6.50
CA HIS A 6 -3.15 4.24 -6.36
C HIS A 6 -2.11 4.38 -7.45
N ALA A 7 -0.99 4.98 -7.13
CA ALA A 7 0.12 5.20 -8.03
C ALA A 7 1.45 4.73 -7.42
N HIS A 8 2.47 4.62 -8.28
CA HIS A 8 3.88 4.43 -7.91
C HIS A 8 4.69 5.54 -8.58
N ILE A 9 4.90 6.66 -7.89
CA ILE A 9 5.59 7.84 -8.38
C ILE A 9 6.83 8.06 -7.50
N GLU A 10 7.95 7.54 -7.94
CA GLU A 10 9.21 7.49 -7.18
C GLU A 10 10.29 8.42 -7.76
N SER A 11 9.94 9.30 -8.69
CA SER A 11 10.90 10.24 -9.27
C SER A 11 10.24 11.53 -9.79
N PRO A 12 10.98 12.66 -9.83
CA PRO A 12 10.48 13.90 -10.42
C PRO A 12 10.00 13.75 -11.88
N ALA A 13 10.66 12.90 -12.66
CA ALA A 13 10.26 12.63 -14.03
C ALA A 13 8.90 11.90 -14.11
N ALA A 14 8.65 10.95 -13.22
CA ALA A 14 7.34 10.27 -13.10
C ALA A 14 6.27 11.25 -12.63
N ALA A 15 6.57 12.10 -11.65
CA ALA A 15 5.67 13.12 -11.15
C ALA A 15 5.26 14.12 -12.25
N LEU A 16 6.22 14.58 -13.06
CA LEU A 16 5.96 15.46 -14.19
C LEU A 16 5.06 14.79 -15.25
N ARG A 17 5.28 13.51 -15.55
CA ARG A 17 4.41 12.76 -16.48
C ARG A 17 2.97 12.66 -15.93
N ALA A 18 2.81 12.35 -14.65
CA ALA A 18 1.50 12.31 -14.00
C ALA A 18 0.78 13.67 -14.09
N LEU A 19 1.48 14.75 -13.77
CA LEU A 19 0.94 16.11 -13.87
C LEU A 19 0.51 16.46 -15.31
N LYS A 20 1.35 16.14 -16.31
CA LYS A 20 1.04 16.35 -17.73
C LYS A 20 -0.15 15.52 -18.23
N SER A 21 -0.46 14.38 -17.60
CA SER A 21 -1.66 13.60 -17.90
C SER A 21 -2.93 14.12 -17.21
N GLY A 22 -2.81 15.21 -16.43
CA GLY A 22 -3.94 15.85 -15.73
C GLY A 22 -4.11 15.40 -14.27
N VAL A 23 -3.23 14.53 -13.76
CA VAL A 23 -3.23 14.14 -12.35
C VAL A 23 -2.64 15.25 -11.50
N THR A 24 -3.42 15.81 -10.60
CA THR A 24 -2.99 16.89 -9.68
C THR A 24 -2.80 16.42 -8.24
N THR A 25 -3.32 15.24 -7.91
CA THR A 25 -3.09 14.57 -6.62
C THR A 25 -2.93 13.08 -6.85
N ALA A 26 -1.94 12.45 -6.23
CA ALA A 26 -1.73 11.01 -6.32
C ALA A 26 -1.43 10.42 -4.95
N ARG A 27 -1.99 9.24 -4.68
CA ARG A 27 -1.67 8.44 -3.50
C ARG A 27 -0.66 7.36 -3.88
N VAL A 28 0.57 7.50 -3.36
CA VAL A 28 1.67 6.58 -3.65
C VAL A 28 1.75 5.51 -2.57
N LEU A 29 1.41 4.27 -2.95
CA LEU A 29 1.20 3.16 -2.03
C LEU A 29 2.32 2.13 -2.09
N GLY A 30 3.36 2.38 -1.36
CA GLY A 30 4.57 1.58 -1.26
C GLY A 30 5.71 2.27 -1.99
N ASP A 31 6.68 2.70 -1.22
CA ASP A 31 7.88 3.37 -1.68
C ASP A 31 9.07 2.42 -1.59
N THR A 32 10.04 2.63 -2.45
CA THR A 32 11.31 1.93 -2.42
C THR A 32 12.41 2.93 -2.09
N TYR A 33 13.16 2.68 -1.01
CA TYR A 33 14.29 3.51 -0.59
C TYR A 33 13.96 5.01 -0.37
N ARG A 34 12.75 5.34 0.08
CA ARG A 34 12.31 6.73 0.32
C ARG A 34 12.29 7.62 -0.93
N GLN A 35 12.21 7.05 -2.12
CA GLN A 35 12.25 7.82 -3.38
C GLN A 35 11.00 8.68 -3.57
N ALA A 36 9.82 8.13 -3.25
CA ALA A 36 8.58 8.88 -3.33
C ALA A 36 8.51 10.01 -2.29
N LEU A 37 9.01 9.77 -1.05
CA LEU A 37 9.14 10.82 -0.04
C LEU A 37 10.01 11.98 -0.53
N GLY A 38 11.21 11.69 -1.04
CA GLY A 38 12.10 12.72 -1.59
C GLY A 38 11.48 13.47 -2.76
N THR A 39 10.74 12.76 -3.64
CA THR A 39 10.02 13.40 -4.76
C THR A 39 8.90 14.30 -4.24
N ARG A 40 8.12 13.87 -3.27
CA ARG A 40 7.08 14.66 -2.59
C ARG A 40 7.66 15.95 -2.01
N ASP A 41 8.76 15.82 -1.27
CA ASP A 41 9.37 16.95 -0.58
C ASP A 41 9.95 17.98 -1.56
N LEU A 42 10.54 17.54 -2.66
CA LEU A 42 10.97 18.43 -3.76
C LEU A 42 9.79 19.18 -4.41
N ILE A 43 8.65 18.50 -4.59
CA ILE A 43 7.43 19.12 -5.13
C ILE A 43 6.86 20.13 -4.13
N ARG A 44 6.71 19.76 -2.86
CA ARG A 44 6.22 20.67 -1.79
C ARG A 44 7.09 21.90 -1.60
N ALA A 45 8.40 21.74 -1.77
CA ALA A 45 9.36 22.85 -1.73
C ALA A 45 9.36 23.71 -3.00
N GLY A 46 8.63 23.32 -4.07
CA GLY A 46 8.58 24.04 -5.33
C GLY A 46 9.83 23.87 -6.22
N HIS A 47 10.70 22.90 -5.90
CA HIS A 47 11.93 22.65 -6.68
C HIS A 47 11.64 21.92 -7.99
N VAL A 48 10.59 21.10 -8.03
CA VAL A 48 10.18 20.37 -9.24
C VAL A 48 8.66 20.42 -9.40
N PRO A 49 8.14 20.47 -10.64
CA PRO A 49 6.70 20.40 -10.88
C PRO A 49 6.19 18.96 -10.72
N GLY A 50 5.04 18.81 -10.07
CA GLY A 50 4.38 17.52 -9.88
C GLY A 50 3.02 17.67 -9.25
N PRO A 51 2.23 16.57 -9.15
CA PRO A 51 1.01 16.54 -8.37
C PRO A 51 1.31 16.59 -6.86
N GLU A 52 0.33 16.93 -6.04
CA GLU A 52 0.41 16.63 -4.60
C GLU A 52 0.53 15.11 -4.42
N LEU A 53 1.57 14.67 -3.69
CA LEU A 53 1.79 13.25 -3.40
C LEU A 53 1.45 12.95 -1.94
N LEU A 54 0.59 11.95 -1.73
CA LEU A 54 0.30 11.35 -0.44
C LEU A 54 1.01 10.00 -0.37
N VAL A 55 2.07 9.88 0.44
CA VAL A 55 3.03 8.79 0.36
C VAL A 55 2.95 7.84 1.55
N SER A 56 2.92 6.53 1.27
CA SER A 56 3.32 5.49 2.23
C SER A 56 4.81 5.18 2.03
N PRO A 57 5.68 5.45 3.02
CA PRO A 57 7.14 5.27 2.87
C PRO A 57 7.59 3.84 2.69
N GLY A 58 6.70 2.88 2.93
CA GLY A 58 6.98 1.46 2.79
C GLY A 58 5.70 0.65 2.68
N HIS A 59 5.87 -0.65 2.49
CA HIS A 59 4.80 -1.61 2.43
C HIS A 59 5.01 -2.67 3.51
N ILE A 60 4.23 -2.59 4.59
CA ILE A 60 4.30 -3.54 5.71
C ILE A 60 3.66 -4.86 5.29
N ARG A 61 4.45 -5.93 5.29
CA ARG A 61 4.03 -7.28 4.93
C ARG A 61 4.97 -8.30 5.58
N PRO A 62 4.61 -9.59 5.64
CA PRO A 62 5.47 -10.59 6.28
C PRO A 62 6.88 -10.66 5.69
N LYS A 63 6.98 -10.54 4.36
CA LYS A 63 8.25 -10.52 3.62
C LYS A 63 8.36 -9.22 2.82
N PRO A 64 8.73 -8.10 3.47
CA PRO A 64 8.72 -6.79 2.82
C PRO A 64 9.79 -6.61 1.75
N GLY A 65 10.79 -7.51 1.72
CA GLY A 65 11.93 -7.45 0.81
C GLY A 65 13.13 -6.70 1.41
N LEU A 66 14.31 -6.89 0.81
CA LEU A 66 15.59 -6.38 1.33
C LEU A 66 15.58 -4.85 1.47
N ALA A 67 14.98 -4.15 0.52
CA ALA A 67 14.89 -2.68 0.54
C ALA A 67 14.27 -2.13 1.83
N PHE A 68 13.24 -2.80 2.36
CA PHE A 68 12.61 -2.41 3.61
C PHE A 68 13.60 -2.49 4.78
N PHE A 69 14.35 -3.58 4.88
CA PHE A 69 15.34 -3.77 5.96
C PHE A 69 16.54 -2.84 5.84
N MET A 70 16.90 -2.41 4.63
CA MET A 70 17.96 -1.41 4.44
C MET A 70 17.52 -0.02 4.95
N VAL A 71 16.24 0.32 4.82
CA VAL A 71 15.68 1.58 5.32
C VAL A 71 15.36 1.47 6.81
N TYR A 72 14.93 0.31 7.29
CA TYR A 72 14.51 0.04 8.66
C TYR A 72 15.33 -1.10 9.29
N PRO A 73 16.62 -0.88 9.56
CA PRO A 73 17.55 -1.94 10.02
C PRO A 73 17.18 -2.55 11.39
N GLN A 74 16.34 -1.87 12.18
CA GLN A 74 15.79 -2.40 13.43
C GLN A 74 14.88 -3.63 13.25
N PHE A 75 14.47 -3.93 12.02
CA PHE A 75 13.71 -5.14 11.68
C PHE A 75 14.57 -6.21 11.00
N GLY A 76 15.89 -6.05 10.98
CA GLY A 76 16.82 -6.92 10.29
C GLY A 76 16.81 -8.39 10.76
N ASP A 77 16.35 -8.64 11.98
CA ASP A 77 16.10 -9.99 12.52
C ASP A 77 15.03 -10.79 11.74
N ALA A 78 14.17 -10.11 10.98
CA ALA A 78 13.16 -10.73 10.13
C ALA A 78 13.61 -10.97 8.67
N ILE A 79 14.87 -10.70 8.31
CA ILE A 79 15.38 -10.87 6.93
C ILE A 79 15.24 -12.34 6.47
N ASP A 80 15.67 -13.29 7.31
CA ASP A 80 15.63 -14.72 7.02
C ASP A 80 14.32 -15.40 7.48
N GLY A 81 13.36 -14.60 7.98
CA GLY A 81 12.09 -15.04 8.49
C GLY A 81 10.92 -14.23 7.95
N GLU A 82 10.02 -13.85 8.87
CA GLU A 82 8.86 -13.05 8.56
C GLU A 82 8.64 -11.95 9.61
N LEU A 83 8.21 -10.77 9.15
CA LEU A 83 7.75 -9.70 10.02
C LEU A 83 6.32 -10.04 10.47
N ARG A 84 6.16 -10.58 11.67
CA ARG A 84 4.91 -11.13 12.20
C ARG A 84 4.60 -10.64 13.62
N GLY A 85 3.32 -10.76 13.95
CA GLY A 85 2.79 -10.42 15.27
C GLY A 85 2.35 -8.97 15.38
N ALA A 86 1.24 -8.76 16.09
CA ALA A 86 0.56 -7.47 16.22
C ALA A 86 1.50 -6.35 16.71
N GLU A 87 2.33 -6.62 17.73
CA GLU A 87 3.27 -5.61 18.26
C GLU A 87 4.35 -5.26 17.24
N ARG A 88 4.90 -6.26 16.54
CA ARG A 88 5.95 -6.03 15.53
C ARG A 88 5.41 -5.23 14.33
N ILE A 89 4.16 -5.48 13.94
CA ILE A 89 3.48 -4.68 12.89
C ILE A 89 3.18 -3.25 13.40
N ALA A 90 2.80 -3.10 14.67
CA ALA A 90 2.64 -1.79 15.29
C ALA A 90 3.96 -1.00 15.30
N GLU A 91 5.09 -1.64 15.65
CA GLU A 91 6.43 -1.03 15.58
C GLU A 91 6.78 -0.58 14.15
N ALA A 92 6.55 -1.44 13.14
CA ALA A 92 6.76 -1.09 11.75
C ALA A 92 5.89 0.10 11.32
N THR A 93 4.63 0.13 11.76
CA THR A 93 3.73 1.25 11.49
C THR A 93 4.25 2.55 12.11
N ARG A 94 4.71 2.51 13.38
CA ARG A 94 5.33 3.66 14.03
C ARG A 94 6.59 4.15 13.30
N ALA A 95 7.41 3.23 12.77
CA ALA A 95 8.58 3.56 11.98
C ALA A 95 8.23 4.32 10.69
N LEU A 96 7.19 3.87 9.96
CA LEU A 96 6.70 4.57 8.77
C LEU A 96 6.12 5.96 9.13
N ILE A 97 5.40 6.06 10.23
CA ILE A 97 4.85 7.33 10.73
C ILE A 97 5.97 8.34 11.06
N ALA A 98 7.06 7.86 11.63
CA ALA A 98 8.22 8.69 11.97
C ALA A 98 8.94 9.26 10.73
N GLU A 99 8.73 8.67 9.55
CA GLU A 99 9.21 9.15 8.25
C GLU A 99 8.22 10.13 7.57
N ASP A 100 7.30 10.71 8.33
CA ASP A 100 6.28 11.64 7.80
C ASP A 100 5.37 11.00 6.74
N ALA A 101 4.88 9.79 7.01
CA ALA A 101 3.90 9.10 6.17
C ALA A 101 2.60 9.90 6.07
N ASP A 102 2.02 9.99 4.86
CA ASP A 102 0.68 10.53 4.65
C ASP A 102 -0.40 9.42 4.73
N VAL A 103 0.02 8.17 4.51
CA VAL A 103 -0.82 6.96 4.52
C VAL A 103 0.04 5.75 4.88
N ILE A 104 -0.56 4.71 5.44
CA ILE A 104 0.13 3.43 5.71
C ILE A 104 -0.34 2.38 4.72
N LYS A 105 0.59 1.60 4.15
CA LYS A 105 0.30 0.47 3.26
C LYS A 105 0.63 -0.85 3.93
N VAL A 106 -0.34 -1.78 3.91
CA VAL A 106 -0.18 -3.15 4.42
C VAL A 106 -0.48 -4.20 3.34
N GLY A 107 0.08 -5.41 3.49
CA GLY A 107 -0.20 -6.56 2.63
C GLY A 107 -1.19 -7.52 3.29
N ALA A 108 -2.41 -7.59 2.76
CA ALA A 108 -3.42 -8.53 3.21
C ALA A 108 -3.42 -9.85 2.42
N SER A 109 -2.90 -9.85 1.18
CA SER A 109 -2.65 -11.05 0.39
C SER A 109 -1.31 -10.97 -0.32
N GLU A 110 -0.81 -12.12 -0.83
CA GLU A 110 0.39 -12.15 -1.65
C GLU A 110 0.21 -11.34 -2.94
N ARG A 111 1.32 -10.93 -3.53
CA ARG A 111 1.34 -10.14 -4.77
C ARG A 111 0.92 -10.99 -5.97
N ALA A 112 0.24 -10.38 -6.93
CA ALA A 112 0.10 -10.90 -8.27
C ALA A 112 1.39 -10.63 -9.09
N GLY A 113 1.59 -11.40 -10.18
CA GLY A 113 2.66 -11.17 -11.14
C GLY A 113 4.03 -11.73 -10.76
N LEU A 114 4.15 -12.52 -9.70
CA LEU A 114 5.38 -13.23 -9.33
C LEU A 114 5.15 -14.73 -9.34
N VAL A 115 6.06 -15.49 -9.96
CA VAL A 115 5.96 -16.98 -10.04
C VAL A 115 5.95 -17.64 -8.66
N SER A 116 6.58 -17.01 -7.67
CA SER A 116 6.73 -17.53 -6.31
C SER A 116 5.57 -17.19 -5.38
N THR A 117 4.56 -16.46 -5.85
CA THR A 117 3.44 -15.99 -5.02
C THR A 117 2.09 -16.46 -5.56
N ASP A 118 1.14 -16.67 -4.65
CA ASP A 118 -0.27 -16.91 -4.97
C ASP A 118 -1.10 -15.75 -4.42
N PRO A 119 -1.60 -14.84 -5.25
CA PRO A 119 -2.34 -13.67 -4.78
C PRO A 119 -3.66 -14.01 -4.05
N ARG A 120 -4.11 -15.26 -4.07
CA ARG A 120 -5.26 -15.73 -3.28
C ARG A 120 -4.91 -15.97 -1.82
N LYS A 121 -3.61 -16.22 -1.51
CA LYS A 121 -3.17 -16.50 -0.14
C LYS A 121 -3.18 -15.23 0.71
N PRO A 122 -3.75 -15.30 1.94
CA PRO A 122 -3.63 -14.19 2.88
C PRO A 122 -2.19 -14.04 3.38
N GLU A 123 -1.77 -12.82 3.66
CA GLU A 123 -0.47 -12.50 4.25
C GLU A 123 -0.59 -12.09 5.71
N LEU A 124 -0.94 -10.85 5.99
CA LEU A 124 -1.16 -10.40 7.36
C LEU A 124 -2.52 -10.88 7.88
N THR A 125 -2.54 -11.25 9.15
CA THR A 125 -3.78 -11.60 9.86
C THR A 125 -4.62 -10.36 10.14
N GLU A 126 -5.89 -10.55 10.50
CA GLU A 126 -6.77 -9.48 10.93
C GLU A 126 -6.18 -8.69 12.10
N ASP A 127 -5.63 -9.39 13.13
CA ASP A 127 -5.06 -8.75 14.32
C ASP A 127 -3.79 -7.95 14.01
N GLU A 128 -2.93 -8.44 13.12
CA GLU A 128 -1.75 -7.74 12.65
C GLU A 128 -2.15 -6.44 11.92
N MET A 129 -3.12 -6.51 11.00
CA MET A 129 -3.62 -5.32 10.30
C MET A 129 -4.36 -4.36 11.22
N ARG A 130 -5.09 -4.87 12.22
CA ARG A 130 -5.75 -4.06 13.25
C ARG A 130 -4.74 -3.27 14.09
N ALA A 131 -3.58 -3.88 14.40
CA ALA A 131 -2.50 -3.17 15.08
C ALA A 131 -1.98 -1.98 14.25
N ALA A 132 -1.79 -2.18 12.93
CA ALA A 132 -1.42 -1.09 12.04
C ALA A 132 -2.50 0.03 12.00
N VAL A 133 -3.77 -0.34 11.90
CA VAL A 133 -4.90 0.61 11.90
C VAL A 133 -4.93 1.41 13.21
N THR A 134 -4.73 0.74 14.34
CA THR A 134 -4.72 1.38 15.66
C THR A 134 -3.59 2.39 15.80
N GLU A 135 -2.38 2.05 15.36
CA GLU A 135 -1.24 2.97 15.41
C GLU A 135 -1.42 4.16 14.45
N ALA A 136 -1.86 3.91 13.23
CA ALA A 136 -2.11 4.96 12.25
C ALA A 136 -3.16 5.96 12.74
N ALA A 137 -4.24 5.48 13.35
CA ALA A 137 -5.33 6.30 13.88
C ALA A 137 -4.88 7.28 14.97
N LYS A 138 -3.86 6.95 15.78
CA LYS A 138 -3.29 7.86 16.79
C LYS A 138 -2.72 9.15 16.18
N LYS A 139 -2.40 9.13 14.90
CA LYS A 139 -1.88 10.26 14.13
C LYS A 139 -2.86 10.78 13.07
N GLY A 140 -4.11 10.30 13.09
CA GLY A 140 -5.11 10.68 12.10
C GLY A 140 -4.84 10.11 10.70
N LEU A 141 -3.95 9.12 10.58
CA LEU A 141 -3.63 8.48 9.32
C LEU A 141 -4.54 7.27 9.06
N TYR A 142 -4.64 6.90 7.79
CA TYR A 142 -5.41 5.76 7.34
C TYR A 142 -4.49 4.64 6.82
N VAL A 143 -5.04 3.40 6.82
CA VAL A 143 -4.37 2.23 6.27
C VAL A 143 -5.03 1.82 4.96
N ALA A 144 -4.22 1.60 3.92
CA ALA A 144 -4.60 1.01 2.66
C ALA A 144 -4.06 -0.42 2.59
N ALA A 145 -4.89 -1.39 2.18
CA ALA A 145 -4.50 -2.80 2.12
C ALA A 145 -4.39 -3.30 0.69
N HIS A 146 -3.21 -3.81 0.31
CA HIS A 146 -3.06 -4.66 -0.86
C HIS A 146 -3.81 -5.97 -0.61
N ALA A 147 -4.79 -6.30 -1.43
CA ALA A 147 -5.58 -7.51 -1.28
C ALA A 147 -6.13 -7.96 -2.64
N HIS A 148 -5.73 -9.13 -3.09
CA HIS A 148 -6.34 -9.79 -4.24
C HIS A 148 -7.35 -10.86 -3.78
N GLY A 149 -6.88 -11.74 -2.88
CA GLY A 149 -7.64 -12.89 -2.39
C GLY A 149 -8.78 -12.51 -1.45
N ARG A 150 -9.86 -13.30 -1.50
CA ARG A 150 -11.07 -13.15 -0.70
C ARG A 150 -10.78 -13.05 0.80
N GLU A 151 -10.01 -14.02 1.34
CA GLU A 151 -9.74 -14.09 2.78
C GLU A 151 -8.94 -12.88 3.27
N GLY A 152 -7.87 -12.51 2.54
CA GLY A 152 -7.07 -11.34 2.88
C GLY A 152 -7.88 -10.05 2.86
N ALA A 153 -8.74 -9.87 1.85
CA ALA A 153 -9.61 -8.72 1.76
C ALA A 153 -10.61 -8.66 2.93
N ALA A 154 -11.26 -9.78 3.25
CA ALA A 154 -12.20 -9.85 4.38
C ALA A 154 -11.52 -9.54 5.72
N ASN A 155 -10.31 -10.09 5.96
CA ASN A 155 -9.51 -9.80 7.15
C ASN A 155 -9.17 -8.30 7.24
N ALA A 156 -8.75 -7.69 6.13
CA ALA A 156 -8.41 -6.27 6.07
C ALA A 156 -9.62 -5.37 6.37
N VAL A 157 -10.78 -5.69 5.79
CA VAL A 157 -12.03 -4.94 6.05
C VAL A 157 -12.42 -5.03 7.53
N ARG A 158 -12.37 -6.23 8.14
CA ARG A 158 -12.66 -6.42 9.56
C ARG A 158 -11.64 -5.73 10.47
N ALA A 159 -10.37 -5.68 10.05
CA ALA A 159 -9.33 -4.93 10.75
C ALA A 159 -9.56 -3.41 10.76
N GLY A 160 -10.39 -2.90 9.83
CA GLY A 160 -10.75 -1.48 9.78
C GLY A 160 -9.89 -0.66 8.83
N VAL A 161 -9.30 -1.27 7.80
CA VAL A 161 -8.57 -0.50 6.79
C VAL A 161 -9.49 0.47 6.04
N ARG A 162 -8.93 1.58 5.58
CA ARG A 162 -9.71 2.60 4.87
C ARG A 162 -9.98 2.24 3.41
N SER A 163 -9.07 1.50 2.77
CA SER A 163 -9.27 1.07 1.38
C SER A 163 -8.69 -0.31 1.11
N ILE A 164 -9.36 -1.03 0.21
CA ILE A 164 -8.89 -2.26 -0.42
C ILE A 164 -8.38 -1.89 -1.81
N GLU A 165 -7.15 -2.27 -2.08
CA GLU A 165 -6.47 -2.07 -3.36
C GLU A 165 -6.52 -3.37 -4.17
N HIS A 166 -6.82 -3.27 -5.45
CA HIS A 166 -6.99 -4.35 -6.43
C HIS A 166 -8.31 -5.14 -6.27
N GLY A 167 -8.47 -5.93 -5.21
CA GLY A 167 -9.71 -6.62 -4.86
C GLY A 167 -10.17 -7.67 -5.90
N THR A 168 -9.24 -8.32 -6.59
CA THR A 168 -9.53 -9.17 -7.77
C THR A 168 -10.55 -10.27 -7.52
N TRP A 169 -10.53 -10.90 -6.35
CA TRP A 169 -11.45 -11.98 -5.97
C TRP A 169 -12.23 -11.66 -4.69
N VAL A 170 -12.56 -10.38 -4.50
CA VAL A 170 -13.45 -9.96 -3.40
C VAL A 170 -14.87 -10.45 -3.70
N ASP A 171 -15.49 -11.08 -2.69
CA ASP A 171 -16.85 -11.60 -2.80
C ASP A 171 -17.93 -10.59 -2.35
N ASP A 172 -19.17 -10.91 -2.65
CA ASP A 172 -20.32 -10.05 -2.34
C ASP A 172 -20.47 -9.80 -0.83
N GLU A 173 -20.13 -10.77 0.02
CA GLU A 173 -20.17 -10.64 1.48
C GLU A 173 -19.16 -9.57 1.94
N THR A 174 -17.93 -9.66 1.46
CA THR A 174 -16.88 -8.67 1.75
C THR A 174 -17.25 -7.29 1.20
N LEU A 175 -17.81 -7.20 -0.02
CA LEU A 175 -18.30 -5.94 -0.59
C LEU A 175 -19.43 -5.33 0.25
N ALA A 176 -20.36 -6.13 0.75
CA ALA A 176 -21.41 -5.67 1.66
C ALA A 176 -20.82 -5.12 2.98
N GLU A 177 -19.81 -5.80 3.53
CA GLU A 177 -19.10 -5.35 4.72
C GLU A 177 -18.34 -4.04 4.48
N MET A 178 -17.64 -3.92 3.34
CA MET A 178 -16.98 -2.69 2.94
C MET A 178 -17.97 -1.52 2.90
N LYS A 179 -19.13 -1.73 2.28
CA LYS A 179 -20.20 -0.71 2.23
C LYS A 179 -20.66 -0.31 3.63
N ARG A 180 -20.88 -1.29 4.51
CA ARG A 180 -21.34 -1.04 5.88
C ARG A 180 -20.32 -0.26 6.71
N ARG A 181 -19.02 -0.51 6.52
CA ARG A 181 -17.91 0.14 7.23
C ARG A 181 -17.42 1.43 6.58
N GLY A 182 -17.86 1.73 5.36
CA GLY A 182 -17.34 2.86 4.58
C GLY A 182 -15.91 2.65 4.08
N THR A 183 -15.51 1.38 3.87
CA THR A 183 -14.22 1.04 3.25
C THR A 183 -14.29 1.29 1.76
N PHE A 184 -13.32 2.02 1.21
CA PHE A 184 -13.25 2.30 -0.22
C PHE A 184 -12.68 1.11 -1.01
N PHE A 185 -13.16 0.96 -2.24
CA PHE A 185 -12.62 0.01 -3.20
C PHE A 185 -11.85 0.76 -4.29
N VAL A 186 -10.57 0.40 -4.48
CA VAL A 186 -9.69 0.99 -5.48
C VAL A 186 -9.22 -0.12 -6.43
N PRO A 187 -9.92 -0.37 -7.53
CA PRO A 187 -9.77 -1.60 -8.33
C PRO A 187 -8.50 -1.62 -9.20
N THR A 188 -7.79 -0.50 -9.37
CA THR A 188 -6.57 -0.42 -10.17
C THR A 188 -6.68 -1.07 -11.56
N LEU A 189 -7.75 -0.78 -12.28
CA LEU A 189 -8.13 -1.47 -13.53
C LEU A 189 -7.04 -1.48 -14.60
N ALA A 190 -6.16 -0.47 -14.63
CA ALA A 190 -5.07 -0.40 -15.59
C ALA A 190 -4.06 -1.55 -15.42
N VAL A 191 -3.79 -1.97 -14.17
CA VAL A 191 -2.91 -3.10 -13.85
C VAL A 191 -3.53 -4.42 -14.25
N MET A 192 -4.85 -4.52 -14.14
CA MET A 192 -5.62 -5.73 -14.46
C MET A 192 -5.99 -5.85 -15.95
N SER A 193 -5.60 -4.88 -16.77
CA SER A 193 -5.82 -4.92 -18.22
C SER A 193 -4.69 -5.69 -18.92
N PRO A 194 -4.93 -6.32 -20.08
CA PRO A 194 -3.87 -6.96 -20.87
C PRO A 194 -2.72 -6.03 -21.26
N ARG A 195 -2.96 -4.71 -21.26
CA ARG A 195 -1.92 -3.69 -21.50
C ARG A 195 -1.10 -3.38 -20.27
N GLY A 196 -1.67 -3.55 -19.07
CA GLY A 196 -1.00 -3.33 -17.79
C GLY A 196 -0.35 -4.60 -17.22
N ASP A 197 -0.75 -5.77 -17.72
CA ASP A 197 -0.19 -7.08 -17.36
C ASP A 197 0.35 -7.81 -18.59
N PRO A 198 1.55 -7.47 -19.06
CA PRO A 198 2.17 -8.13 -20.22
C PRO A 198 2.47 -9.61 -19.98
N GLN A 199 2.33 -10.13 -18.75
CA GLN A 199 2.56 -11.53 -18.41
C GLN A 199 1.27 -12.35 -18.33
N GLY A 200 0.09 -11.76 -18.54
CA GLY A 200 -1.19 -12.46 -18.62
C GLY A 200 -1.69 -13.05 -17.29
N ASN A 201 -1.24 -12.53 -16.14
CA ASN A 201 -1.62 -13.04 -14.82
C ASN A 201 -2.98 -12.49 -14.32
N ALA A 202 -3.65 -11.68 -15.14
CA ALA A 202 -4.92 -11.03 -14.78
C ALA A 202 -6.17 -11.89 -15.09
N ALA A 203 -6.03 -13.20 -15.29
CA ALA A 203 -7.14 -14.12 -15.55
C ALA A 203 -7.53 -14.96 -14.32
#